data_fc5b2238db7894eea2588a798d9e640f
#
_entry.id   fc5b2238db7894eea2588a798d9e640f
#
_cell.length_a   1.000
_cell.length_b   1.000
_cell.length_c   1.000
_cell.angle_alpha   90.00
_cell.angle_beta   90.00
_cell.angle_gamma   90.00
#
_symmetry.space_group_name_H-M   'P 1'
#
loop_
_entity.id
_entity.type
_entity.pdbx_description
1 polymer ?
#
loop_
_entity_poly.entity_id
_entity_poly.type
_entity_poly.pdbx_seq_one_letter_code
_entity_poly.pdbx_strand_id
1 'polypeptide(L)'
;MSADRSYVKENDAQRARLKAFIVRASDADLARPLSAGWTVAGVLGHLAFWDQRIVELADAWQKGSAPPGYHEADIDWINDAAKPFLLAVPPRKAAALALAIAEEADRRVAALTDAQLAANAAAGSPLNLDRAEHRREHLDEIEAALGRR
;
A
#
# COMPACT_ATOMS: atom_id res chain seq x y z
N MET A 1 -21.88 -4.89 -19.84
CA MET A 1 -21.59 -3.84 -18.85
C MET A 1 -20.09 -3.84 -18.55
N SER A 2 -19.50 -2.66 -18.52
CA SER A 2 -18.10 -2.52 -18.10
C SER A 2 -17.98 -2.77 -16.59
N ALA A 3 -16.83 -3.29 -16.15
CA ALA A 3 -16.56 -3.48 -14.74
C ALA A 3 -16.40 -2.13 -14.02
N ASP A 4 -16.73 -2.11 -12.73
CA ASP A 4 -16.50 -0.94 -11.88
C ASP A 4 -15.00 -0.73 -11.67
N ARG A 5 -14.52 0.46 -12.00
CA ARG A 5 -13.12 0.88 -11.87
C ARG A 5 -12.97 2.15 -11.03
N SER A 6 -13.96 2.44 -10.19
CA SER A 6 -13.93 3.62 -9.31
C SER A 6 -12.69 3.65 -8.39
N TYR A 7 -12.15 2.48 -8.05
CA TYR A 7 -10.92 2.37 -7.25
C TYR A 7 -9.72 3.07 -7.89
N VAL A 8 -9.67 3.17 -9.22
CA VAL A 8 -8.53 3.81 -9.92
C VAL A 8 -8.40 5.27 -9.50
N LYS A 9 -9.51 6.01 -9.53
CA LYS A 9 -9.53 7.42 -9.14
C LYS A 9 -9.13 7.61 -7.68
N GLU A 10 -9.65 6.77 -6.78
CA GLU A 10 -9.35 6.83 -5.36
C GLU A 10 -7.87 6.49 -5.09
N ASN A 11 -7.35 5.47 -5.74
CA ASN A 11 -5.93 5.11 -5.65
C ASN A 11 -5.04 6.26 -6.12
N ASP A 12 -5.37 6.89 -7.24
CA ASP A 12 -4.64 8.04 -7.78
C ASP A 12 -4.63 9.21 -6.80
N ALA A 13 -5.78 9.52 -6.19
CA ALA A 13 -5.90 10.62 -5.24
C ALA A 13 -5.02 10.41 -3.99
N GLN A 14 -5.06 9.22 -3.40
CA GLN A 14 -4.24 8.93 -2.20
C GLN A 14 -2.76 8.76 -2.54
N ARG A 15 -2.42 8.29 -3.73
CA ARG A 15 -1.03 8.28 -4.18
C ARG A 15 -0.49 9.69 -4.37
N ALA A 16 -1.27 10.60 -4.92
CA ALA A 16 -0.90 12.01 -5.04
C ALA A 16 -0.67 12.65 -3.66
N ARG A 17 -1.52 12.33 -2.69
CA ARG A 17 -1.37 12.78 -1.30
C ARG A 17 -0.08 12.22 -0.67
N LEU A 18 0.21 10.94 -0.88
CA LEU A 18 1.45 10.30 -0.42
C LEU A 18 2.68 11.02 -1.01
N LYS A 19 2.67 11.27 -2.30
CA LYS A 19 3.75 11.99 -2.98
C LYS A 19 3.95 13.39 -2.39
N ALA A 20 2.87 14.13 -2.21
CA ALA A 20 2.93 15.48 -1.63
C ALA A 20 3.52 15.45 -0.22
N PHE A 21 3.14 14.48 0.60
CA PHE A 21 3.71 14.30 1.93
C PHE A 21 5.21 14.02 1.85
N ILE A 22 5.64 13.07 1.04
CA ILE A 22 7.05 12.67 0.91
C ILE A 22 7.92 13.83 0.44
N VAL A 23 7.43 14.64 -0.49
CA VAL A 23 8.17 15.79 -1.03
C VAL A 23 8.43 16.84 0.06
N ARG A 24 7.46 17.09 0.94
CA ARG A 24 7.58 18.13 1.98
C ARG A 24 8.16 17.64 3.30
N ALA A 25 8.20 16.32 3.53
CA ALA A 25 8.64 15.75 4.80
C ALA A 25 10.13 15.99 5.03
N SER A 26 10.47 16.50 6.23
CA SER A 26 11.85 16.61 6.68
C SER A 26 12.38 15.26 7.19
N ASP A 27 13.68 15.15 7.39
CA ASP A 27 14.27 13.97 8.03
C ASP A 27 13.72 13.79 9.44
N ALA A 28 13.47 14.86 10.18
CA ALA A 28 12.85 14.81 11.50
C ALA A 28 11.41 14.28 11.42
N ASP A 29 10.64 14.68 10.42
CA ASP A 29 9.29 14.15 10.19
C ASP A 29 9.32 12.64 9.96
N LEU A 30 10.23 12.17 9.13
CA LEU A 30 10.36 10.75 8.79
C LEU A 30 10.80 9.91 9.99
N ALA A 31 11.61 10.47 10.89
CA ALA A 31 12.08 9.80 12.10
C ALA A 31 11.06 9.87 13.26
N ARG A 32 9.97 10.62 13.10
CA ARG A 32 8.99 10.84 14.16
C ARG A 32 8.41 9.53 14.66
N PRO A 33 8.47 9.26 15.99
CA PRO A 33 7.82 8.08 16.56
C PRO A 33 6.30 8.16 16.45
N LEU A 34 5.71 7.01 16.15
CA LEU A 34 4.26 6.76 16.17
C LEU A 34 3.94 5.76 17.27
N SER A 35 2.69 5.28 17.33
CA SER A 35 2.28 4.28 18.30
C SER A 35 3.00 2.93 18.11
N ALA A 36 3.03 2.12 19.16
CA ALA A 36 3.53 0.74 19.14
C ALA A 36 4.97 0.58 18.61
N GLY A 37 5.82 1.60 18.77
CA GLY A 37 7.21 1.54 18.34
C GLY A 37 7.45 1.75 16.86
N TRP A 38 6.43 2.13 16.10
CA TRP A 38 6.58 2.52 14.69
C TRP A 38 7.17 3.93 14.59
N THR A 39 7.74 4.22 13.42
CA THR A 39 8.10 5.58 13.00
C THR A 39 7.34 5.92 11.73
N VAL A 40 7.31 7.20 11.35
CA VAL A 40 6.71 7.62 10.08
C VAL A 40 7.34 6.83 8.92
N ALA A 41 8.67 6.78 8.84
CA ALA A 41 9.35 6.02 7.80
C ALA A 41 9.03 4.52 7.84
N GLY A 42 8.92 3.95 9.03
CA GLY A 42 8.53 2.54 9.19
C GLY A 42 7.13 2.26 8.64
N VAL A 43 6.18 3.16 8.88
CA VAL A 43 4.82 3.05 8.33
C VAL A 43 4.81 3.23 6.82
N LEU A 44 5.63 4.12 6.27
CA LEU A 44 5.77 4.22 4.81
C LEU A 44 6.32 2.92 4.21
N GLY A 45 7.29 2.30 4.87
CA GLY A 45 7.79 0.97 4.48
C GLY A 45 6.71 -0.11 4.57
N HIS A 46 5.85 -0.05 5.58
CA HIS A 46 4.71 -0.93 5.74
C HIS A 46 3.72 -0.79 4.57
N LEU A 47 3.42 0.43 4.14
CA LEU A 47 2.61 0.66 2.94
C LEU A 47 3.27 0.03 1.70
N ALA A 48 4.58 0.23 1.53
CA ALA A 48 5.34 -0.35 0.43
C ALA A 48 5.26 -1.89 0.44
N PHE A 49 5.40 -2.50 1.59
CA PHE A 49 5.34 -3.95 1.76
C PHE A 49 4.01 -4.53 1.25
N TRP A 50 2.89 -3.96 1.67
CA TRP A 50 1.58 -4.46 1.26
C TRP A 50 1.23 -4.13 -0.18
N ASP A 51 1.68 -3.01 -0.72
CA ASP A 51 1.56 -2.70 -2.15
C ASP A 51 2.43 -3.63 -3.00
N GLN A 52 3.62 -3.99 -2.52
CA GLN A 52 4.47 -4.97 -3.22
C GLN A 52 3.79 -6.34 -3.31
N ARG A 53 3.05 -6.75 -2.28
CA ARG A 53 2.24 -7.96 -2.34
C ARG A 53 1.26 -7.92 -3.52
N ILE A 54 0.62 -6.78 -3.75
CA ILE A 54 -0.30 -6.60 -4.87
C ILE A 54 0.42 -6.75 -6.21
N VAL A 55 1.61 -6.18 -6.34
CA VAL A 55 2.43 -6.32 -7.55
C VAL A 55 2.74 -7.78 -7.84
N GLU A 56 3.19 -8.52 -6.83
CA GLU A 56 3.52 -9.95 -6.97
C GLU A 56 2.31 -10.80 -7.35
N LEU A 57 1.16 -10.54 -6.72
CA LEU A 57 -0.08 -11.27 -7.03
C LEU A 57 -0.57 -10.97 -8.46
N ALA A 58 -0.49 -9.71 -8.88
CA ALA A 58 -0.87 -9.33 -10.25
C ALA A 58 0.05 -9.98 -11.28
N ASP A 59 1.36 -10.03 -11.01
CA ASP A 59 2.32 -10.71 -11.88
C ASP A 59 2.04 -12.22 -11.98
N ALA A 60 1.77 -12.87 -10.87
CA ALA A 60 1.44 -14.29 -10.84
C ALA A 60 0.18 -14.56 -11.66
N TRP A 61 -0.81 -13.68 -11.57
CA TRP A 61 -2.04 -13.83 -12.36
C TRP A 61 -1.79 -13.71 -13.86
N GLN A 62 -0.97 -12.76 -14.28
CA GLN A 62 -0.59 -12.63 -15.69
C GLN A 62 0.13 -13.87 -16.23
N LYS A 63 0.84 -14.59 -15.35
CA LYS A 63 1.51 -15.85 -15.69
C LYS A 63 0.61 -17.09 -15.57
N GLY A 64 -0.68 -16.89 -15.31
CA GLY A 64 -1.69 -17.95 -15.27
C GLY A 64 -2.02 -18.50 -13.89
N SER A 65 -1.46 -17.96 -12.82
CA SER A 65 -1.74 -18.39 -11.45
C SER A 65 -2.70 -17.42 -10.78
N ALA A 66 -3.93 -17.83 -10.52
CA ALA A 66 -4.88 -17.02 -9.78
C ALA A 66 -4.33 -16.67 -8.39
N PRO A 67 -4.53 -15.41 -7.90
CA PRO A 67 -4.03 -15.02 -6.60
C PRO A 67 -4.62 -15.88 -5.48
N PRO A 68 -3.79 -16.41 -4.56
CA PRO A 68 -4.31 -17.09 -3.39
C PRO A 68 -4.95 -16.10 -2.42
N GLY A 69 -6.01 -16.54 -1.75
CA GLY A 69 -6.55 -15.81 -0.61
C GLY A 69 -5.58 -15.82 0.57
N TYR A 70 -5.86 -14.98 1.56
CA TYR A 70 -5.15 -15.00 2.84
C TYR A 70 -6.16 -14.94 3.97
N HIS A 71 -5.76 -15.40 5.16
CA HIS A 71 -6.58 -15.28 6.35
C HIS A 71 -6.29 -13.96 7.06
N GLU A 72 -7.33 -13.23 7.47
CA GLU A 72 -7.16 -11.97 8.22
C GLU A 72 -6.35 -12.15 9.50
N ALA A 73 -6.49 -13.32 10.14
CA ALA A 73 -5.72 -13.64 11.34
C ALA A 73 -4.20 -13.67 11.10
N ASP A 74 -3.75 -13.84 9.87
CA ASP A 74 -2.33 -13.87 9.52
C ASP A 74 -1.72 -12.47 9.38
N ILE A 75 -2.54 -11.43 9.20
CA ILE A 75 -2.06 -10.07 8.95
C ILE A 75 -1.24 -9.55 10.12
N ASP A 76 -1.69 -9.75 11.35
CA ASP A 76 -1.02 -9.22 12.54
C ASP A 76 0.38 -9.82 12.70
N TRP A 77 0.51 -11.13 12.61
CA TRP A 77 1.83 -11.75 12.75
C TRP A 77 2.76 -11.45 11.56
N ILE A 78 2.22 -11.27 10.34
CA ILE A 78 3.00 -10.84 9.17
C ILE A 78 3.54 -9.43 9.42
N ASN A 79 2.70 -8.52 9.91
CA ASN A 79 3.12 -7.16 10.25
C ASN A 79 4.18 -7.17 11.35
N ASP A 80 4.00 -7.98 12.39
CA ASP A 80 4.96 -8.10 13.48
C ASP A 80 6.30 -8.66 12.99
N ALA A 81 6.27 -9.65 12.12
CA ALA A 81 7.48 -10.24 11.54
C ALA A 81 8.22 -9.26 10.62
N ALA A 82 7.49 -8.46 9.84
CA ALA A 82 8.07 -7.48 8.92
C ALA A 82 8.63 -6.24 9.65
N LYS A 83 8.08 -5.89 10.80
CA LYS A 83 8.36 -4.64 11.52
C LYS A 83 9.86 -4.37 11.76
N PRO A 84 10.66 -5.30 12.31
CA PRO A 84 12.08 -5.02 12.54
C PRO A 84 12.85 -4.75 11.25
N PHE A 85 12.47 -5.39 10.15
CA PHE A 85 13.09 -5.15 8.84
C PHE A 85 12.67 -3.79 8.27
N LEU A 86 11.39 -3.43 8.40
CA LEU A 86 10.87 -2.15 7.92
C LEU A 86 11.48 -0.98 8.69
N LEU A 87 11.65 -1.12 10.00
CA LEU A 87 12.29 -0.09 10.84
C LEU A 87 13.79 0.06 10.54
N ALA A 88 14.43 -0.95 9.98
CA ALA A 88 15.84 -0.92 9.61
C ALA A 88 16.12 -0.25 8.26
N VAL A 89 15.09 -0.02 7.44
CA VAL A 89 15.25 0.66 6.15
C VAL A 89 15.56 2.14 6.41
N PRO A 90 16.60 2.72 5.76
CA PRO A 90 16.87 4.16 5.89
C PRO A 90 15.62 5.00 5.55
N PRO A 91 15.28 6.02 6.34
CA PRO A 91 14.00 6.74 6.20
C PRO A 91 13.71 7.29 4.81
N ARG A 92 14.68 7.90 4.15
CA ARG A 92 14.49 8.40 2.77
C ARG A 92 14.28 7.27 1.77
N LYS A 93 14.90 6.14 2.00
CA LYS A 93 14.71 4.95 1.15
C LYS A 93 13.32 4.35 1.34
N ALA A 94 12.84 4.29 2.57
CA ALA A 94 11.47 3.85 2.85
C ALA A 94 10.43 4.75 2.15
N ALA A 95 10.61 6.07 2.20
CA ALA A 95 9.76 7.04 1.53
C ALA A 95 9.77 6.84 0.01
N ALA A 96 10.96 6.68 -0.58
CA ALA A 96 11.10 6.45 -2.02
C ALA A 96 10.45 5.14 -2.47
N LEU A 97 10.62 4.07 -1.69
CA LEU A 97 9.98 2.77 -1.95
C LEU A 97 8.46 2.87 -1.86
N ALA A 98 7.95 3.57 -0.85
CA ALA A 98 6.51 3.74 -0.67
C ALA A 98 5.86 4.34 -1.92
N LEU A 99 6.43 5.38 -2.49
CA LEU A 99 5.90 6.02 -3.69
C LEU A 99 6.07 5.15 -4.93
N ALA A 100 7.27 4.62 -5.16
CA ALA A 100 7.56 3.82 -6.35
C ALA A 100 6.69 2.56 -6.42
N ILE A 101 6.51 1.87 -5.30
CA ILE A 101 5.71 0.65 -5.24
C ILE A 101 4.22 0.99 -5.32
N ALA A 102 3.77 2.11 -4.73
CA ALA A 102 2.40 2.58 -4.89
C ALA A 102 2.06 2.83 -6.36
N GLU A 103 2.95 3.48 -7.10
CA GLU A 103 2.78 3.72 -8.54
C GLU A 103 2.67 2.41 -9.32
N GLU A 104 3.52 1.44 -9.01
CA GLU A 104 3.51 0.14 -9.67
C GLU A 104 2.24 -0.65 -9.34
N ALA A 105 1.85 -0.72 -8.08
CA ALA A 105 0.64 -1.42 -7.65
C ALA A 105 -0.61 -0.83 -8.31
N ASP A 106 -0.73 0.49 -8.32
CA ASP A 106 -1.88 1.17 -8.91
C ASP A 106 -1.95 0.93 -10.42
N ARG A 107 -0.81 0.94 -11.11
CA ARG A 107 -0.75 0.63 -12.54
C ARG A 107 -1.21 -0.79 -12.81
N ARG A 108 -0.79 -1.75 -11.99
CA ARG A 108 -1.16 -3.16 -12.15
C ARG A 108 -2.66 -3.38 -11.97
N VAL A 109 -3.25 -2.82 -10.91
CA VAL A 109 -4.69 -3.00 -10.67
C VAL A 109 -5.55 -2.23 -11.67
N ALA A 110 -5.07 -1.10 -12.18
CA ALA A 110 -5.74 -0.35 -13.23
C ALA A 110 -5.76 -1.09 -14.58
N ALA A 111 -4.74 -1.91 -14.85
CA ALA A 111 -4.57 -2.63 -16.12
C ALA A 111 -5.29 -3.98 -16.17
N LEU A 112 -5.93 -4.40 -15.09
CA LEU A 112 -6.68 -5.67 -15.08
C LEU A 112 -7.82 -5.64 -16.10
N THR A 113 -8.01 -6.75 -16.79
CA THR A 113 -9.12 -6.90 -17.74
C THR A 113 -10.44 -7.06 -17.00
N ASP A 114 -11.54 -6.81 -17.68
CA ASP A 114 -12.88 -7.03 -17.11
C ASP A 114 -13.06 -8.48 -16.65
N ALA A 115 -12.53 -9.44 -17.42
CA ALA A 115 -12.56 -10.86 -17.04
C ALA A 115 -11.78 -11.12 -15.74
N GLN A 116 -10.61 -10.51 -15.56
CA GLN A 116 -9.83 -10.63 -14.33
C GLN A 116 -10.53 -9.98 -13.14
N LEU A 117 -11.15 -8.82 -13.33
CA LEU A 117 -11.95 -8.17 -12.30
C LEU A 117 -13.13 -9.03 -11.86
N ALA A 118 -13.83 -9.64 -12.81
CA ALA A 118 -14.94 -10.54 -12.52
C ALA A 118 -14.45 -11.79 -11.77
N ALA A 119 -13.34 -12.38 -12.20
CA ALA A 119 -12.74 -13.54 -11.54
C ALA A 119 -12.28 -13.23 -10.12
N ASN A 120 -11.69 -12.06 -9.90
CA ASN A 120 -11.28 -11.58 -8.58
C ASN A 120 -12.50 -11.48 -7.64
N ALA A 121 -13.56 -10.83 -8.11
CA ALA A 121 -14.80 -10.69 -7.33
C ALA A 121 -15.42 -12.06 -7.00
N ALA A 122 -15.49 -12.96 -7.97
CA ALA A 122 -16.03 -14.31 -7.78
C ALA A 122 -15.23 -15.15 -6.78
N ALA A 123 -13.92 -14.90 -6.68
CA ALA A 123 -13.02 -15.61 -5.75
C ALA A 123 -12.97 -14.97 -4.34
N GLY A 124 -13.80 -13.98 -4.06
CA GLY A 124 -13.82 -13.29 -2.77
C GLY A 124 -12.79 -12.15 -2.65
N SER A 125 -12.38 -11.60 -3.78
CA SER A 125 -11.45 -10.45 -3.87
C SER A 125 -10.09 -10.69 -3.21
N PRO A 126 -9.39 -11.79 -3.53
CA PRO A 126 -8.06 -12.04 -2.98
C PRO A 126 -7.05 -10.96 -3.35
N LEU A 127 -7.25 -10.29 -4.49
CA LEU A 127 -6.49 -9.11 -4.89
C LEU A 127 -7.28 -7.88 -4.46
N ASN A 128 -6.82 -7.18 -3.44
CA ASN A 128 -7.47 -5.96 -2.97
C ASN A 128 -7.15 -4.79 -3.90
N LEU A 129 -8.15 -4.38 -4.67
CA LEU A 129 -8.02 -3.33 -5.69
C LEU A 129 -7.97 -1.93 -5.06
N ASP A 130 -8.65 -1.73 -3.94
CA ASP A 130 -8.66 -0.45 -3.25
C ASP A 130 -7.40 -0.29 -2.40
N ARG A 131 -6.38 0.33 -3.00
CA ARG A 131 -5.13 0.66 -2.31
C ARG A 131 -5.23 1.98 -1.54
N ALA A 132 -6.26 2.78 -1.85
CA ALA A 132 -6.46 4.10 -1.27
C ALA A 132 -6.78 4.04 0.22
N GLU A 133 -7.61 3.10 0.66
CA GLU A 133 -8.02 2.99 2.05
C GLU A 133 -6.82 2.85 3.00
N HIS A 134 -5.91 1.94 2.71
CA HIS A 134 -4.71 1.71 3.51
C HIS A 134 -3.80 2.94 3.56
N ARG A 135 -3.61 3.61 2.43
CA ARG A 135 -2.84 4.86 2.36
C ARG A 135 -3.50 5.97 3.16
N ARG A 136 -4.81 6.13 3.03
CA ARG A 136 -5.57 7.15 3.75
C ARG A 136 -5.46 6.97 5.26
N GLU A 137 -5.65 5.77 5.74
CA GLU A 137 -5.56 5.43 7.16
C GLU A 137 -4.21 5.85 7.74
N HIS A 138 -3.13 5.43 7.12
CA HIS A 138 -1.79 5.74 7.62
C HIS A 138 -1.36 7.19 7.39
N LEU A 139 -1.77 7.82 6.30
CA LEU A 139 -1.49 9.24 6.11
C LEU A 139 -2.24 10.11 7.12
N ASP A 140 -3.48 9.76 7.46
CA ASP A 140 -4.23 10.43 8.52
C ASP A 140 -3.51 10.30 9.87
N GLU A 141 -3.04 9.12 10.21
CA GLU A 141 -2.25 8.86 11.42
C GLU A 141 -0.97 9.70 11.46
N ILE A 142 -0.22 9.70 10.37
CA ILE A 142 1.04 10.46 10.25
C ILE A 142 0.78 11.96 10.39
N GLU A 143 -0.20 12.48 9.66
CA GLU A 143 -0.52 13.92 9.68
C GLU A 143 -1.02 14.37 11.06
N ALA A 144 -1.81 13.53 11.74
CA ALA A 144 -2.23 13.80 13.11
C ALA A 144 -1.03 13.86 14.07
N ALA A 145 -0.09 12.93 13.95
CA ALA A 145 1.12 12.90 14.79
C ALA A 145 2.03 14.12 14.55
N LEU A 146 2.07 14.62 13.32
CA LEU A 146 2.87 15.79 12.96
C LEU A 146 2.12 17.12 13.21
N GLY A 147 0.87 17.09 13.65
CA GLY A 147 0.04 18.28 13.83
C GLY A 147 -0.37 18.96 12.52
N ARG A 148 -0.38 18.19 11.42
CA ARG A 148 -0.75 18.67 10.08
C ARG A 148 -2.08 18.06 9.65
N ARG A 149 -2.82 18.80 8.83
CA ARG A 149 -4.06 18.34 8.23
C ARG A 149 -4.14 18.73 6.76
#